data_fb53a9faa799900d3425d26851c2c3bd
#
_entry.id   fb53a9faa799900d3425d26851c2c3bd
#
_cell.length_a   1.000
_cell.length_b   1.000
_cell.length_c   1.000
_cell.angle_alpha   90.00
_cell.angle_beta   90.00
_cell.angle_gamma   90.00
#
_symmetry.space_group_name_H-M   'P 1'
#
loop_
_entity.id
_entity.type
_entity.pdbx_description
1 polymer ?
#
loop_
_entity_poly.entity_id
_entity_poly.type
_entity_poly.pdbx_seq_one_letter_code
_entity_poly.pdbx_strand_id
1 'polypeptide(L)'
;MSERVVLVDAVRSPFGKAGSLYAETRADDIMVRTLRGLLERNPKVLPSAIDDVAIAAATQSGDQGMNIGRSVSLLAGIPDSVPGYSIDRWC
;
A
#
# COMPACT_ATOMS: atom_id res chain seq x y z
N MET A 1 28.70 15.54 6.63
CA MET A 1 27.26 15.82 6.38
C MET A 1 26.45 14.62 6.82
N SER A 2 25.41 14.86 7.56
CA SER A 2 24.56 13.78 8.04
C SER A 2 23.28 13.70 7.22
N GLU A 3 22.89 12.49 6.87
CA GLU A 3 21.60 12.21 6.27
C GLU A 3 20.63 11.81 7.37
N ARG A 4 19.37 12.18 7.21
CA ARG A 4 18.31 11.84 8.15
C ARG A 4 17.21 11.10 7.43
N VAL A 5 16.73 10.03 8.05
CA VAL A 5 15.53 9.31 7.62
C VAL A 5 14.38 9.78 8.49
N VAL A 6 13.30 10.17 7.87
CA VAL A 6 12.14 10.72 8.58
C VAL A 6 10.87 10.00 8.15
N LEU A 7 9.88 9.98 9.05
CA LEU A 7 8.51 9.59 8.72
C LEU A 7 7.75 10.85 8.33
N VAL A 8 7.21 10.87 7.12
CA VAL A 8 6.51 12.06 6.59
C VAL A 8 5.03 12.03 6.98
N ASP A 9 4.36 10.88 6.81
CA ASP A 9 2.94 10.76 7.10
C ASP A 9 2.57 9.29 7.26
N ALA A 10 1.40 9.04 7.83
CA ALA A 10 0.83 7.71 7.97
C ALA A 10 -0.69 7.78 7.98
N VAL A 11 -1.32 6.79 7.36
CA VAL A 11 -2.77 6.66 7.33
C VAL A 11 -3.14 5.19 7.55
N ARG A 12 -4.39 4.94 7.86
CA ARG A 12 -4.93 3.58 7.93
C ARG A 12 -6.38 3.56 7.47
N SER A 13 -6.84 2.40 7.04
CA SER A 13 -8.26 2.16 6.86
C SER A 13 -8.92 1.89 8.22
N PRO A 14 -10.25 2.06 8.34
CA PRO A 14 -10.96 1.66 9.56
C PRO A 14 -10.82 0.16 9.83
N PHE A 15 -10.89 -0.24 11.09
CA PHE A 15 -11.06 -1.64 11.44
C PHE A 15 -12.48 -2.08 11.08
N GLY A 16 -12.61 -3.28 10.54
CA GLY A 16 -13.89 -3.87 10.18
C GLY A 16 -14.06 -5.23 10.81
N LYS A 17 -15.22 -5.47 11.41
CA LYS A 17 -15.58 -6.78 11.93
C LYS A 17 -15.82 -7.75 10.78
N ALA A 18 -15.43 -9.01 10.94
CA ALA A 18 -15.69 -10.04 9.93
C ALA A 18 -17.18 -10.08 9.58
N GLY A 19 -17.49 -10.14 8.28
CA GLY A 19 -18.85 -10.16 7.79
C GLY A 19 -19.58 -8.80 7.83
N SER A 20 -18.86 -7.73 8.13
CA SER A 20 -19.46 -6.39 8.25
C SER A 20 -18.88 -5.44 7.19
N LEU A 21 -18.16 -4.39 7.60
CA LEU A 21 -17.73 -3.28 6.73
C LEU A 21 -17.06 -3.72 5.42
N TYR A 22 -16.20 -4.74 5.47
CA TYR A 22 -15.43 -5.17 4.32
C TYR A 22 -15.90 -6.50 3.72
N ALA A 23 -17.11 -6.94 4.05
CA ALA A 23 -17.61 -8.25 3.63
C ALA A 23 -17.55 -8.45 2.10
N GLU A 24 -17.80 -7.38 1.34
CA GLU A 24 -17.84 -7.42 -0.13
C GLU A 24 -16.63 -6.68 -0.76
N THR A 25 -15.60 -6.40 0.03
CA THR A 25 -14.44 -5.62 -0.44
C THR A 25 -13.19 -6.50 -0.47
N ARG A 26 -12.50 -6.50 -1.62
CA ARG A 26 -11.22 -7.19 -1.75
C ARG A 26 -10.16 -6.50 -0.91
N ALA A 27 -9.24 -7.29 -0.37
CA ALA A 27 -8.14 -6.74 0.44
C ALA A 27 -7.23 -5.80 -0.37
N ASP A 28 -6.95 -6.13 -1.63
CA ASP A 28 -6.13 -5.29 -2.49
C ASP A 28 -6.80 -3.94 -2.76
N ASP A 29 -8.13 -3.90 -2.90
CA ASP A 29 -8.86 -2.64 -3.09
C ASP A 29 -8.80 -1.75 -1.85
N ILE A 30 -8.83 -2.32 -0.65
CA ILE A 30 -8.65 -1.56 0.59
C ILE A 30 -7.28 -0.90 0.60
N MET A 31 -6.25 -1.64 0.23
CA MET A 31 -4.88 -1.12 0.20
C MET A 31 -4.72 -0.03 -0.87
N VAL A 32 -5.31 -0.22 -2.06
CA VAL A 32 -5.27 0.79 -3.13
C VAL A 32 -5.88 2.11 -2.63
N ARG A 33 -7.04 2.05 -1.98
CA ARG A 33 -7.71 3.24 -1.45
C ARG A 33 -6.89 3.91 -0.36
N THR A 34 -6.29 3.11 0.52
CA THR A 34 -5.44 3.62 1.61
C THR A 34 -4.21 4.33 1.02
N LEU A 35 -3.56 3.72 0.05
CA LEU A 35 -2.38 4.29 -0.58
C LEU A 35 -2.72 5.57 -1.36
N ARG A 36 -3.83 5.58 -2.09
CA ARG A 36 -4.30 6.80 -2.76
C ARG A 36 -4.57 7.92 -1.77
N GLY A 37 -5.21 7.60 -0.64
CA GLY A 37 -5.48 8.59 0.39
C GLY A 37 -4.20 9.21 0.95
N LEU A 38 -3.17 8.39 1.15
CA LEU A 38 -1.87 8.87 1.60
C LEU A 38 -1.24 9.82 0.57
N LEU A 39 -1.27 9.45 -0.71
CA LEU A 39 -0.70 10.28 -1.78
C LEU A 39 -1.47 11.59 -1.94
N GLU A 40 -2.80 11.56 -1.85
CA GLU A 40 -3.63 12.76 -1.97
C GLU A 40 -3.39 13.74 -0.84
N ARG A 41 -3.10 13.27 0.37
CA ARG A 41 -2.75 14.11 1.50
C ARG A 41 -1.40 14.79 1.35
N ASN A 42 -0.55 14.28 0.47
CA ASN A 42 0.83 14.74 0.32
C ASN A 42 1.12 15.10 -1.13
N PRO A 43 0.43 16.12 -1.68
CA PRO A 43 0.54 16.44 -3.11
C PRO A 43 1.92 16.94 -3.52
N LYS A 44 2.74 17.36 -2.56
CA LYS A 44 4.12 17.76 -2.85
C LYS A 44 5.05 16.57 -3.06
N VAL A 45 4.64 15.37 -2.64
CA VAL A 45 5.39 14.14 -2.92
C VAL A 45 4.89 13.61 -4.26
N LEU A 46 5.69 13.77 -5.29
CA LEU A 46 5.33 13.26 -6.62
C LEU A 46 5.44 11.72 -6.61
N PRO A 47 4.44 11.00 -7.12
CA PRO A 47 4.52 9.54 -7.20
C PRO A 47 5.79 9.04 -7.91
N SER A 48 6.28 9.78 -8.90
CA SER A 48 7.52 9.44 -9.61
C SER A 48 8.78 9.57 -8.74
N ALA A 49 8.70 10.24 -7.61
CA ALA A 49 9.83 10.37 -6.68
C ALA A 49 9.90 9.23 -5.67
N ILE A 50 8.93 8.31 -5.70
CA ILE A 50 8.92 7.13 -4.84
C ILE A 50 9.94 6.13 -5.38
N ASP A 51 10.80 5.62 -4.52
CA ASP A 51 11.83 4.66 -4.92
C ASP A 51 11.35 3.23 -4.81
N ASP A 52 10.45 2.93 -3.88
CA ASP A 52 9.99 1.55 -3.66
C ASP A 52 8.67 1.54 -2.90
N VAL A 53 7.90 0.46 -3.08
CA VAL A 53 6.65 0.21 -2.37
C VAL A 53 6.72 -1.18 -1.75
N ALA A 54 6.62 -1.26 -0.43
CA ALA A 54 6.63 -2.52 0.30
C ALA A 54 5.26 -2.74 0.93
N ILE A 55 4.60 -3.84 0.61
CA ILE A 55 3.31 -4.21 1.19
C ILE A 55 3.46 -5.49 1.97
N ALA A 56 3.10 -5.46 3.25
CA ALA A 56 3.12 -6.64 4.10
C ALA A 56 1.79 -7.40 4.00
N ALA A 57 1.87 -8.69 3.76
CA ALA A 57 0.70 -9.56 3.74
C ALA A 57 1.09 -10.90 4.38
N ALA A 58 0.50 -11.20 5.53
CA ALA A 58 0.80 -12.43 6.25
C ALA A 58 0.38 -13.66 5.45
N THR A 59 -0.72 -13.57 4.71
CA THR A 59 -1.22 -14.66 3.86
C THR A 59 -1.25 -14.17 2.42
N GLN A 60 -0.24 -14.57 1.64
CA GLN A 60 -0.09 -14.12 0.26
C GLN A 60 -0.82 -15.05 -0.70
N SER A 61 -2.14 -15.08 -0.60
CA SER A 61 -3.00 -15.89 -1.46
C SER A 61 -4.27 -15.13 -1.82
N GLY A 62 -4.96 -15.57 -2.86
CA GLY A 62 -6.17 -14.91 -3.33
C GLY A 62 -5.88 -13.46 -3.72
N ASP A 63 -6.69 -12.55 -3.20
CA ASP A 63 -6.57 -11.11 -3.46
C ASP A 63 -5.35 -10.46 -2.79
N GLN A 64 -4.60 -11.21 -2.00
CA GLN A 64 -3.33 -10.78 -1.41
C GLN A 64 -2.13 -11.50 -2.02
N GLY A 65 -2.35 -12.27 -3.08
CA GLY A 65 -1.31 -13.03 -3.76
C GLY A 65 -0.70 -12.31 -4.95
N MET A 66 0.19 -12.99 -5.64
CA MET A 66 0.78 -12.54 -6.91
C MET A 66 1.49 -11.20 -6.80
N ASN A 67 2.27 -11.03 -5.75
CA ASN A 67 2.98 -9.78 -5.44
C ASN A 67 2.01 -8.59 -5.33
N ILE A 68 1.22 -8.58 -4.29
CA ILE A 68 0.27 -7.49 -4.01
C ILE A 68 0.95 -6.11 -3.98
N GLY A 69 2.21 -6.05 -3.54
CA GLY A 69 2.96 -4.78 -3.55
C GLY A 69 3.06 -4.17 -4.93
N ARG A 70 3.24 -5.00 -5.96
CA ARG A 70 3.32 -4.52 -7.34
C ARG A 70 1.94 -4.15 -7.88
N SER A 71 0.96 -5.01 -7.73
CA SER A 71 -0.37 -4.74 -8.28
C SER A 71 -1.03 -3.54 -7.62
N VAL A 72 -0.91 -3.41 -6.30
CA VAL A 72 -1.47 -2.25 -5.58
C VAL A 72 -0.80 -0.95 -6.01
N SER A 73 0.51 -0.92 -6.15
CA SER A 73 1.20 0.29 -6.56
C SER A 73 0.76 0.75 -7.95
N LEU A 74 0.61 -0.18 -8.89
CA LEU A 74 0.12 0.15 -10.24
C LEU A 74 -1.32 0.65 -10.21
N LEU A 75 -2.19 -0.02 -9.47
CA LEU A 75 -3.61 0.36 -9.37
C LEU A 75 -3.80 1.68 -8.64
N ALA A 76 -2.91 2.03 -7.73
CA ALA A 76 -2.97 3.31 -7.02
C ALA A 76 -2.45 4.48 -7.86
N GLY A 77 -1.92 4.23 -9.05
CA GLY A 77 -1.45 5.27 -9.95
C GLY A 77 0.01 5.63 -9.76
N ILE A 78 0.78 4.83 -9.04
CA ILE A 78 2.23 5.01 -8.95
C ILE A 78 2.83 4.56 -10.29
N PRO A 79 3.81 5.30 -10.85
CA PRO A 79 4.38 4.96 -12.16
C PRO A 79 4.96 3.55 -12.18
N ASP A 80 4.89 2.91 -13.34
CA ASP A 80 5.39 1.55 -13.54
C ASP A 80 6.91 1.45 -13.38
N SER A 81 7.62 2.56 -13.42
CA SER A 81 9.05 2.64 -13.14
C SER A 81 9.38 2.44 -11.66
N VAL A 82 8.39 2.59 -10.76
CA VAL A 82 8.58 2.38 -9.32
C VAL A 82 8.33 0.92 -8.99
N PRO A 83 9.30 0.20 -8.43
CA PRO A 83 9.10 -1.20 -8.08
C PRO A 83 8.18 -1.38 -6.89
N GLY A 84 7.63 -2.58 -6.76
CA GLY A 84 6.82 -2.95 -5.60
C GLY A 84 7.06 -4.40 -5.24
N TYR A 85 7.03 -4.71 -3.95
CA TYR A 85 7.22 -6.08 -3.49
C TYR A 85 6.34 -6.38 -2.29
N SER A 86 6.11 -7.68 -2.10
CA SER A 86 5.38 -8.17 -0.94
C SER A 86 6.35 -8.78 0.06
N ILE A 87 6.03 -8.64 1.33
CA ILE A 87 6.84 -9.20 2.40
C ILE A 87 5.93 -9.80 3.45
N ASP A 88 6.37 -10.85 4.12
CA ASP A 88 5.66 -11.35 5.28
C ASP A 88 6.64 -11.80 6.37
N ARG A 89 6.17 -11.69 7.58
CA ARG A 89 6.78 -12.28 8.76
C ARG A 89 5.68 -12.88 9.65
N TRP A 90 4.50 -13.12 9.07
CA TRP A 90 3.32 -13.56 9.79
C TRP A 90 3.03 -12.62 10.99
N CYS A 91 3.04 -13.16 12.16
CA CYS A 91 2.80 -12.39 13.38
C CYS A 91 4.07 -11.94 14.05
#